data_46c24ec3bca1d533f7edf8e8df4e62d9
#
_entry.id   46c24ec3bca1d533f7edf8e8df4e62d9
#
_cell.length_a   1.000
_cell.length_b   1.000
_cell.length_c   1.000
_cell.angle_alpha   90.00
_cell.angle_beta   90.00
_cell.angle_gamma   90.00
#
_symmetry.space_group_name_H-M   'P 1'
#
loop_
_entity.id
_entity.type
_entity.pdbx_description
1 polymer ?
#
loop_
_entity_poly.entity_id
_entity_poly.type
_entity_poly.pdbx_seq_one_letter_code
_entity_poly.pdbx_strand_id
1 'polypeptide(L)'
;MDSQKQQAWLKRGARWLVLLCVLYLMWRWFEHSQVYHPYRTLEASPAELGREFTDARFTTDDGVELHGWFFPADPNSSRAHLAFLICHGNAGNISHRLELCAALLETGAAVLVFDYRGYGQSKSRPSEQGTYRDAQAAHAWLLQSGFAGENIIAYGESLGGAVACELALRETLGGLVLQSTFTSIPDIGAELFPWLPVRWLAKIQYDTRQKLPRVNMPVLVMHSRDDEIVRFTHAERNFAVASEPKWFCELHGGHNDPAWLQPAFGEAIENLLKSIEARTDKPPAAH
;
A
#
# COMPACT_ATOMS: atom_id res chain seq x y z
N MET A 1 -55.90 20.55 5.69
CA MET A 1 -55.29 19.27 5.28
C MET A 1 -55.50 18.31 6.44
N ASP A 2 -56.15 17.20 6.18
CA ASP A 2 -56.62 16.25 7.22
C ASP A 2 -55.42 15.70 8.02
N SER A 3 -55.46 15.82 9.35
CA SER A 3 -54.34 15.42 10.25
C SER A 3 -53.95 13.94 10.09
N GLN A 4 -54.93 13.08 9.74
CA GLN A 4 -54.67 11.68 9.46
C GLN A 4 -53.87 11.45 8.18
N LYS A 5 -54.12 12.23 7.13
CA LYS A 5 -53.34 12.18 5.87
C LYS A 5 -51.93 12.65 6.09
N GLN A 6 -51.73 13.69 6.91
CA GLN A 6 -50.42 14.23 7.25
C GLN A 6 -49.59 13.20 8.07
N GLN A 7 -50.19 12.53 9.04
CA GLN A 7 -49.54 11.45 9.81
C GLN A 7 -49.20 10.23 8.94
N ALA A 8 -50.07 9.85 8.01
CA ALA A 8 -49.79 8.76 7.08
C ALA A 8 -48.60 9.09 6.13
N TRP A 9 -48.50 10.33 5.66
CA TRP A 9 -47.43 10.79 4.83
C TRP A 9 -46.08 10.83 5.59
N LEU A 10 -46.09 11.31 6.83
CA LEU A 10 -44.89 11.29 7.70
C LEU A 10 -44.42 9.84 7.99
N LYS A 11 -45.34 8.92 8.28
CA LYS A 11 -45.00 7.50 8.48
C LYS A 11 -44.41 6.86 7.21
N ARG A 12 -44.93 7.20 6.03
CA ARG A 12 -44.35 6.76 4.75
C ARG A 12 -42.94 7.35 4.54
N GLY A 13 -42.75 8.63 4.74
CA GLY A 13 -41.45 9.28 4.65
C GLY A 13 -40.40 8.67 5.58
N ALA A 14 -40.80 8.41 6.86
CA ALA A 14 -39.94 7.74 7.83
C ALA A 14 -39.52 6.32 7.39
N ARG A 15 -40.44 5.54 6.82
CA ARG A 15 -40.16 4.19 6.29
C ARG A 15 -39.15 4.23 5.14
N TRP A 16 -39.32 5.18 4.22
CA TRP A 16 -38.38 5.37 3.11
C TRP A 16 -36.99 5.80 3.58
N LEU A 17 -36.93 6.69 4.58
CA LEU A 17 -35.67 7.11 5.18
C LEU A 17 -34.94 5.92 5.85
N VAL A 18 -35.66 5.11 6.62
CA VAL A 18 -35.10 3.88 7.22
C VAL A 18 -34.58 2.93 6.16
N LEU A 19 -35.35 2.69 5.08
CA LEU A 19 -34.92 1.83 3.98
C LEU A 19 -33.63 2.35 3.32
N LEU A 20 -33.56 3.64 3.02
CA LEU A 20 -32.38 4.26 2.42
C LEU A 20 -31.15 4.17 3.35
N CYS A 21 -31.33 4.37 4.66
CA CYS A 21 -30.26 4.18 5.64
C CYS A 21 -29.76 2.72 5.66
N VAL A 22 -30.67 1.75 5.64
CA VAL A 22 -30.31 0.32 5.61
C VAL A 22 -29.54 0.01 4.32
N LEU A 23 -30.03 0.43 3.17
CA LEU A 23 -29.36 0.23 1.89
C LEU A 23 -27.97 0.88 1.86
N TYR A 24 -27.82 2.09 2.42
CA TYR A 24 -26.54 2.77 2.55
C TYR A 24 -25.57 1.99 3.45
N LEU A 25 -26.02 1.50 4.60
CA LEU A 25 -25.20 0.71 5.51
C LEU A 25 -24.78 -0.63 4.89
N MET A 26 -25.70 -1.29 4.18
CA MET A 26 -25.40 -2.51 3.44
C MET A 26 -24.35 -2.24 2.34
N TRP A 27 -24.49 -1.14 1.60
CA TRP A 27 -23.50 -0.73 0.60
C TRP A 27 -22.14 -0.49 1.24
N ARG A 28 -22.07 0.24 2.36
CA ARG A 28 -20.81 0.51 3.08
C ARG A 28 -20.15 -0.78 3.58
N TRP A 29 -20.95 -1.70 4.09
CA TRP A 29 -20.46 -3.01 4.51
C TRP A 29 -19.93 -3.81 3.30
N PHE A 30 -20.67 -3.85 2.21
CA PHE A 30 -20.27 -4.52 0.97
C PHE A 30 -18.94 -3.93 0.44
N GLU A 31 -18.86 -2.63 0.26
CA GLU A 31 -17.65 -1.95 -0.21
C GLU A 31 -16.44 -2.30 0.68
N HIS A 32 -16.59 -2.19 2.00
CA HIS A 32 -15.53 -2.52 2.94
C HIS A 32 -15.09 -3.98 2.82
N SER A 33 -16.03 -4.92 2.68
CA SER A 33 -15.75 -6.35 2.55
C SER A 33 -15.07 -6.72 1.21
N GLN A 34 -15.23 -5.89 0.16
CA GLN A 34 -14.54 -6.10 -1.11
C GLN A 34 -13.12 -5.55 -1.11
N VAL A 35 -12.84 -4.53 -0.29
CA VAL A 35 -11.54 -3.88 -0.26
C VAL A 35 -10.58 -4.52 0.75
N TYR A 36 -11.06 -4.95 1.92
CA TYR A 36 -10.19 -5.44 2.99
C TYR A 36 -10.48 -6.90 3.32
N HIS A 37 -9.42 -7.71 3.24
CA HIS A 37 -9.46 -9.15 3.55
C HIS A 37 -8.42 -9.49 4.64
N PRO A 38 -8.57 -8.92 5.85
CA PRO A 38 -7.60 -9.11 6.91
C PRO A 38 -7.58 -10.56 7.41
N TYR A 39 -6.38 -11.13 7.49
CA TYR A 39 -6.14 -12.43 8.11
C TYR A 39 -5.33 -12.23 9.40
N ARG A 40 -5.83 -12.79 10.51
CA ARG A 40 -5.27 -12.54 11.84
C ARG A 40 -4.17 -13.51 12.24
N THR A 41 -4.22 -14.73 11.76
CA THR A 41 -3.25 -15.76 12.12
C THR A 41 -1.96 -15.56 11.32
N LEU A 42 -0.82 -15.51 11.99
CA LEU A 42 0.48 -15.59 11.33
C LEU A 42 0.76 -17.07 11.00
N GLU A 43 0.97 -17.38 9.73
CA GLU A 43 1.18 -18.73 9.22
C GLU A 43 2.65 -19.12 9.12
N ALA A 44 3.54 -18.12 9.16
CA ALA A 44 4.99 -18.29 9.14
C ALA A 44 5.66 -17.39 10.18
N SER A 45 6.88 -17.76 10.55
CA SER A 45 7.71 -17.00 11.49
C SER A 45 8.83 -16.26 10.78
N PRO A 46 9.18 -15.03 11.17
CA PRO A 46 10.31 -14.31 10.59
C PRO A 46 11.65 -15.05 10.79
N ALA A 47 11.75 -15.93 11.80
CA ALA A 47 12.90 -16.77 12.03
C ALA A 47 13.17 -17.76 10.88
N GLU A 48 12.17 -18.07 10.04
CA GLU A 48 12.32 -18.96 8.87
C GLU A 48 13.29 -18.41 7.82
N LEU A 49 13.52 -17.10 7.81
CA LEU A 49 14.54 -16.50 6.95
C LEU A 49 15.99 -16.77 7.42
N GLY A 50 16.17 -17.32 8.64
CA GLY A 50 17.50 -17.59 9.19
C GLY A 50 18.36 -16.34 9.42
N ARG A 51 17.73 -15.17 9.53
CA ARG A 51 18.36 -13.85 9.72
C ARG A 51 17.92 -13.24 11.06
N GLU A 52 18.70 -12.31 11.58
CA GLU A 52 18.25 -11.46 12.68
C GLU A 52 17.00 -10.68 12.31
N PHE A 53 16.11 -10.53 13.27
CA PHE A 53 14.91 -9.70 13.12
C PHE A 53 14.50 -9.07 14.45
N THR A 54 13.74 -8.00 14.36
CA THR A 54 13.07 -7.36 15.50
C THR A 54 11.56 -7.48 15.32
N ASP A 55 10.86 -7.97 16.36
CA ASP A 55 9.40 -7.90 16.45
C ASP A 55 9.01 -6.45 16.74
N ALA A 56 8.74 -5.68 15.68
CA ALA A 56 8.51 -4.24 15.76
C ALA A 56 7.08 -3.97 16.23
N ARG A 57 6.94 -3.14 17.28
CA ARG A 57 5.65 -2.66 17.78
C ARG A 57 5.70 -1.14 17.86
N PHE A 58 4.69 -0.50 17.32
CA PHE A 58 4.61 0.95 17.29
C PHE A 58 3.14 1.40 17.28
N THR A 59 2.91 2.66 17.61
CA THR A 59 1.58 3.19 17.78
C THR A 59 1.36 4.36 16.81
N THR A 60 0.21 4.38 16.16
CA THR A 60 -0.21 5.48 15.30
C THR A 60 -0.57 6.74 16.09
N ASP A 61 -0.69 7.88 15.42
CA ASP A 61 -1.11 9.16 16.00
C ASP A 61 -2.53 9.11 16.62
N ASP A 62 -3.39 8.21 16.12
CA ASP A 62 -4.73 7.96 16.66
C ASP A 62 -4.78 6.79 17.66
N GLY A 63 -3.62 6.34 18.17
CA GLY A 63 -3.50 5.41 19.29
C GLY A 63 -3.70 3.94 18.94
N VAL A 64 -3.59 3.54 17.66
CA VAL A 64 -3.69 2.14 17.25
C VAL A 64 -2.33 1.46 17.34
N GLU A 65 -2.26 0.34 18.07
CA GLU A 65 -1.08 -0.51 18.16
C GLU A 65 -0.93 -1.34 16.90
N LEU A 66 0.24 -1.25 16.28
CA LEU A 66 0.63 -1.98 15.07
C LEU A 66 1.78 -2.92 15.36
N HIS A 67 1.86 -3.96 14.53
CA HIS A 67 2.87 -4.99 14.57
C HIS A 67 3.55 -5.11 13.21
N GLY A 68 4.84 -5.38 13.22
CA GLY A 68 5.64 -5.61 12.05
C GLY A 68 6.90 -6.39 12.36
N TRP A 69 7.64 -6.76 11.33
CA TRP A 69 8.96 -7.38 11.42
C TRP A 69 10.00 -6.50 10.73
N PHE A 70 11.03 -6.19 11.46
CA PHE A 70 12.18 -5.49 10.92
C PHE A 70 13.37 -6.43 10.79
N PHE A 71 13.92 -6.50 9.61
CA PHE A 71 15.13 -7.25 9.28
C PHE A 71 16.25 -6.24 9.02
N PRO A 72 17.29 -6.18 9.86
CA PRO A 72 18.44 -5.31 9.63
C PRO A 72 19.20 -5.74 8.38
N ALA A 73 19.84 -4.78 7.74
CA ALA A 73 20.83 -5.05 6.71
C ALA A 73 22.08 -5.70 7.30
N ASP A 74 22.87 -6.41 6.47
CA ASP A 74 24.22 -6.78 6.87
C ASP A 74 25.02 -5.48 7.14
N PRO A 75 25.64 -5.34 8.34
CA PRO A 75 26.43 -4.15 8.68
C PRO A 75 27.58 -3.85 7.71
N ASN A 76 28.05 -4.87 6.97
CA ASN A 76 29.10 -4.73 5.97
C ASN A 76 28.56 -4.34 4.58
N SER A 77 27.25 -4.30 4.41
CA SER A 77 26.64 -3.87 3.15
C SER A 77 26.86 -2.38 2.92
N SER A 78 27.25 -2.01 1.70
CA SER A 78 27.32 -0.61 1.29
C SER A 78 25.95 0.09 1.35
N ARG A 79 24.85 -0.69 1.40
CA ARG A 79 23.46 -0.25 1.46
C ARG A 79 22.84 -0.41 2.85
N ALA A 80 23.65 -0.67 3.89
CA ALA A 80 23.13 -0.78 5.24
C ALA A 80 22.38 0.48 5.74
N HIS A 81 22.61 1.61 5.10
CA HIS A 81 21.93 2.88 5.34
C HIS A 81 20.55 2.99 4.67
N LEU A 82 20.19 2.08 3.74
CA LEU A 82 18.90 2.04 3.05
C LEU A 82 17.92 1.09 3.74
N ALA A 83 16.64 1.39 3.67
CA ALA A 83 15.58 0.53 4.17
C ALA A 83 14.37 0.50 3.23
N PHE A 84 13.84 -0.70 2.97
CA PHE A 84 12.51 -0.86 2.37
C PHE A 84 11.44 -0.84 3.46
N LEU A 85 10.37 -0.07 3.22
CA LEU A 85 9.13 -0.09 3.98
C LEU A 85 8.05 -0.75 3.14
N ILE A 86 7.67 -1.98 3.47
CA ILE A 86 6.69 -2.74 2.69
C ILE A 86 5.27 -2.45 3.17
N CYS A 87 4.47 -1.91 2.27
CA CYS A 87 3.03 -1.78 2.35
C CYS A 87 2.40 -2.95 1.56
N HIS A 88 1.90 -3.97 2.24
CA HIS A 88 1.39 -5.19 1.62
C HIS A 88 0.02 -5.02 0.95
N GLY A 89 -0.40 -6.00 0.15
CA GLY A 89 -1.70 -6.04 -0.52
C GLY A 89 -2.90 -6.16 0.45
N ASN A 90 -4.10 -6.18 -0.11
CA ASN A 90 -5.35 -6.16 0.67
C ASN A 90 -5.69 -7.46 1.39
N ALA A 91 -5.02 -8.56 1.08
CA ALA A 91 -5.29 -9.88 1.65
C ALA A 91 -4.09 -10.43 2.43
N GLY A 92 -4.38 -11.31 3.39
CA GLY A 92 -3.37 -11.97 4.19
C GLY A 92 -2.84 -11.10 5.34
N ASN A 93 -1.54 -11.23 5.62
CA ASN A 93 -0.77 -10.47 6.60
C ASN A 93 0.73 -10.60 6.29
N ILE A 94 1.59 -10.05 7.15
CA ILE A 94 3.05 -10.03 6.95
C ILE A 94 3.70 -11.42 6.84
N SER A 95 3.09 -12.49 7.39
CA SER A 95 3.66 -13.85 7.29
C SER A 95 3.65 -14.39 5.86
N HIS A 96 2.82 -13.83 4.98
CA HIS A 96 2.78 -14.17 3.56
C HIS A 96 3.77 -13.35 2.70
N ARG A 97 4.63 -12.55 3.32
CA ARG A 97 5.56 -11.62 2.64
C ARG A 97 7.02 -11.90 2.92
N LEU A 98 7.31 -13.03 3.61
CA LEU A 98 8.69 -13.39 3.97
C LEU A 98 9.59 -13.57 2.76
N GLU A 99 9.11 -14.21 1.70
CA GLU A 99 9.90 -14.40 0.47
C GLU A 99 10.21 -13.08 -0.23
N LEU A 100 9.25 -12.13 -0.26
CA LEU A 100 9.50 -10.77 -0.74
C LEU A 100 10.54 -10.06 0.14
N CYS A 101 10.41 -10.19 1.47
CA CYS A 101 11.42 -9.64 2.38
C CYS A 101 12.80 -10.22 2.09
N ALA A 102 12.91 -11.54 1.89
CA ALA A 102 14.16 -12.20 1.55
C ALA A 102 14.77 -11.62 0.26
N ALA A 103 13.96 -11.49 -0.80
CA ALA A 103 14.41 -10.95 -2.08
C ALA A 103 14.91 -9.49 -1.97
N LEU A 104 14.23 -8.66 -1.17
CA LEU A 104 14.67 -7.28 -0.95
C LEU A 104 15.93 -7.20 -0.06
N LEU A 105 16.07 -8.10 0.92
CA LEU A 105 17.27 -8.19 1.76
C LEU A 105 18.53 -8.56 0.95
N GLU A 106 18.40 -9.33 -0.14
CA GLU A 106 19.52 -9.63 -1.04
C GLU A 106 20.13 -8.38 -1.71
N THR A 107 19.40 -7.26 -1.75
CA THR A 107 19.94 -5.97 -2.20
C THR A 107 20.95 -5.35 -1.25
N GLY A 108 21.04 -5.86 -0.02
CA GLY A 108 21.86 -5.33 1.06
C GLY A 108 21.23 -4.23 1.89
N ALA A 109 19.98 -3.84 1.61
CA ALA A 109 19.20 -2.90 2.41
C ALA A 109 18.44 -3.59 3.55
N ALA A 110 18.06 -2.85 4.59
CA ALA A 110 17.14 -3.32 5.61
C ALA A 110 15.69 -3.40 5.09
N VAL A 111 14.85 -4.18 5.77
CA VAL A 111 13.42 -4.32 5.41
C VAL A 111 12.55 -4.22 6.65
N LEU A 112 11.56 -3.34 6.60
CA LEU A 112 10.42 -3.30 7.53
C LEU A 112 9.15 -3.71 6.78
N VAL A 113 8.51 -4.78 7.22
CA VAL A 113 7.17 -5.17 6.80
C VAL A 113 6.23 -5.07 7.99
N PHE A 114 5.05 -4.50 7.84
CA PHE A 114 4.10 -4.29 8.93
C PHE A 114 2.67 -4.63 8.51
N ASP A 115 1.87 -5.06 9.47
CA ASP A 115 0.45 -5.28 9.31
C ASP A 115 -0.34 -3.99 9.53
N TYR A 116 -1.21 -3.65 8.57
CA TYR A 116 -2.17 -2.57 8.80
C TYR A 116 -3.10 -2.89 9.96
N ARG A 117 -3.72 -1.85 10.51
CA ARG A 117 -4.79 -2.02 11.50
C ARG A 117 -5.81 -3.07 11.08
N GLY A 118 -6.07 -4.03 11.94
CA GLY A 118 -6.99 -5.14 11.70
C GLY A 118 -6.37 -6.38 11.07
N TYR A 119 -5.17 -6.31 10.52
CA TYR A 119 -4.42 -7.45 9.98
C TYR A 119 -3.47 -8.03 11.02
N GLY A 120 -3.14 -9.32 10.86
CA GLY A 120 -2.21 -10.04 11.74
C GLY A 120 -2.42 -9.73 13.22
N GLN A 121 -1.37 -9.23 13.87
CA GLN A 121 -1.41 -8.85 15.28
C GLN A 121 -1.77 -7.38 15.53
N SER A 122 -1.88 -6.56 14.49
CA SER A 122 -2.27 -5.15 14.59
C SER A 122 -3.72 -5.00 15.05
N LYS A 123 -3.99 -3.99 15.89
CA LYS A 123 -5.30 -3.77 16.51
C LYS A 123 -6.28 -3.05 15.58
N SER A 124 -7.52 -2.83 16.04
CA SER A 124 -8.56 -2.06 15.36
C SER A 124 -9.12 -2.70 14.08
N ARG A 125 -9.65 -1.87 13.15
CA ARG A 125 -10.24 -2.27 11.87
C ARG A 125 -9.69 -1.41 10.74
N PRO A 126 -9.48 -1.96 9.52
CA PRO A 126 -8.94 -1.23 8.41
C PRO A 126 -9.90 -0.15 7.89
N SER A 127 -9.33 0.93 7.41
CA SER A 127 -9.98 2.00 6.66
C SER A 127 -8.94 2.74 5.84
N GLU A 128 -9.34 3.43 4.78
CA GLU A 128 -8.41 4.16 3.92
C GLU A 128 -7.52 5.13 4.71
N GLN A 129 -8.11 6.03 5.48
CA GLN A 129 -7.34 6.97 6.31
C GLN A 129 -6.55 6.28 7.41
N GLY A 130 -7.07 5.14 7.91
CA GLY A 130 -6.37 4.33 8.89
C GLY A 130 -5.07 3.75 8.35
N THR A 131 -5.12 3.10 7.17
CA THR A 131 -3.90 2.50 6.57
C THR A 131 -2.86 3.56 6.19
N TYR A 132 -3.27 4.78 5.87
CA TYR A 132 -2.34 5.89 5.65
C TYR A 132 -1.59 6.29 6.93
N ARG A 133 -2.29 6.38 8.06
CA ARG A 133 -1.67 6.62 9.38
C ARG A 133 -0.78 5.46 9.81
N ASP A 134 -1.17 4.23 9.46
CA ASP A 134 -0.38 3.04 9.77
C ASP A 134 0.98 3.09 9.06
N ALA A 135 1.00 3.45 7.77
CA ALA A 135 2.22 3.62 7.00
C ALA A 135 3.08 4.79 7.53
N GLN A 136 2.47 5.90 7.96
CA GLN A 136 3.19 7.01 8.59
C GLN A 136 3.83 6.58 9.92
N ALA A 137 3.14 5.79 10.74
CA ALA A 137 3.71 5.27 11.99
C ALA A 137 4.87 4.30 11.74
N ALA A 138 4.77 3.45 10.70
CA ALA A 138 5.86 2.56 10.29
C ALA A 138 7.08 3.35 9.76
N HIS A 139 6.86 4.40 8.98
CA HIS A 139 7.91 5.33 8.55
C HIS A 139 8.58 6.01 9.74
N ALA A 140 7.79 6.56 10.68
CA ALA A 140 8.31 7.20 11.88
C ALA A 140 9.14 6.22 12.74
N TRP A 141 8.76 4.94 12.78
CA TRP A 141 9.53 3.91 13.46
C TRP A 141 10.91 3.72 12.81
N LEU A 142 11.01 3.70 11.47
CA LEU A 142 12.28 3.64 10.78
C LEU A 142 13.16 4.87 11.04
N LEU A 143 12.59 6.08 11.06
CA LEU A 143 13.31 7.30 11.43
C LEU A 143 13.90 7.20 12.86
N GLN A 144 13.11 6.70 13.81
CA GLN A 144 13.55 6.48 15.19
C GLN A 144 14.62 5.38 15.29
N SER A 145 14.63 4.43 14.34
CA SER A 145 15.63 3.36 14.23
C SER A 145 16.92 3.84 13.54
N GLY A 146 17.01 5.13 13.18
CA GLY A 146 18.24 5.76 12.67
C GLY A 146 18.32 5.91 11.15
N PHE A 147 17.30 5.53 10.40
CA PHE A 147 17.26 5.77 8.95
C PHE A 147 16.89 7.23 8.65
N ALA A 148 17.57 7.86 7.70
CA ALA A 148 17.14 9.13 7.15
C ALA A 148 15.96 8.92 6.17
N GLY A 149 15.04 9.88 6.07
CA GLY A 149 13.86 9.75 5.22
C GLY A 149 14.21 9.47 3.76
N GLU A 150 15.20 10.19 3.22
CA GLU A 150 15.72 10.00 1.86
C GLU A 150 16.37 8.63 1.60
N ASN A 151 16.57 7.84 2.64
CA ASN A 151 17.09 6.47 2.59
C ASN A 151 16.00 5.40 2.75
N ILE A 152 14.75 5.81 2.91
CA ILE A 152 13.60 4.89 3.03
C ILE A 152 12.91 4.77 1.67
N ILE A 153 12.77 3.55 1.19
CA ILE A 153 12.08 3.21 -0.06
C ILE A 153 10.71 2.61 0.30
N ALA A 154 9.63 3.31 -0.05
CA ALA A 154 8.30 2.76 0.11
C ALA A 154 8.01 1.75 -1.00
N TYR A 155 7.75 0.50 -0.62
CA TYR A 155 7.37 -0.57 -1.53
C TYR A 155 5.89 -0.91 -1.31
N GLY A 156 5.06 -0.72 -2.32
CA GLY A 156 3.63 -1.00 -2.24
C GLY A 156 3.17 -2.06 -3.22
N GLU A 157 2.54 -3.13 -2.70
CA GLU A 157 1.93 -4.21 -3.47
C GLU A 157 0.42 -4.01 -3.55
N SER A 158 -0.17 -3.99 -4.74
CA SER A 158 -1.61 -3.90 -4.95
C SER A 158 -2.23 -2.71 -4.18
N LEU A 159 -3.11 -2.94 -3.19
CA LEU A 159 -3.63 -1.92 -2.26
C LEU A 159 -2.51 -1.12 -1.60
N GLY A 160 -1.44 -1.81 -1.21
CA GLY A 160 -0.28 -1.20 -0.57
C GLY A 160 0.41 -0.16 -1.44
N GLY A 161 0.32 -0.26 -2.77
CA GLY A 161 0.85 0.77 -3.67
C GLY A 161 0.13 2.10 -3.53
N ALA A 162 -1.18 2.08 -3.32
CA ALA A 162 -1.94 3.30 -3.05
C ALA A 162 -1.62 3.89 -1.65
N VAL A 163 -1.31 3.02 -0.67
CA VAL A 163 -0.85 3.44 0.67
C VAL A 163 0.55 4.05 0.59
N ALA A 164 1.48 3.38 -0.09
CA ALA A 164 2.85 3.86 -0.30
C ALA A 164 2.87 5.18 -1.09
N CYS A 165 2.00 5.35 -2.08
CA CYS A 165 1.85 6.59 -2.83
C CYS A 165 1.35 7.75 -1.95
N GLU A 166 0.42 7.51 -1.02
CA GLU A 166 -0.01 8.51 -0.04
C GLU A 166 1.12 8.87 0.93
N LEU A 167 1.88 7.87 1.39
CA LEU A 167 3.05 8.09 2.24
C LEU A 167 4.07 8.98 1.52
N ALA A 168 4.34 8.72 0.24
CA ALA A 168 5.26 9.50 -0.60
C ALA A 168 4.85 10.97 -0.81
N LEU A 169 3.58 11.31 -0.58
CA LEU A 169 3.11 12.71 -0.57
C LEU A 169 3.27 13.41 0.77
N ARG A 170 3.34 12.66 1.84
CA ARG A 170 3.33 13.21 3.20
C ARG A 170 4.71 13.27 3.84
N GLU A 171 5.58 12.32 3.46
CA GLU A 171 6.85 12.09 4.11
C GLU A 171 8.02 12.17 3.12
N THR A 172 9.20 12.45 3.62
CA THR A 172 10.42 12.36 2.83
C THR A 172 10.80 10.89 2.62
N LEU A 173 10.95 10.48 1.37
CA LEU A 173 11.35 9.14 0.96
C LEU A 173 12.42 9.20 -0.13
N GLY A 174 13.27 8.17 -0.20
CA GLY A 174 14.28 8.00 -1.24
C GLY A 174 13.69 7.54 -2.57
N GLY A 175 12.63 6.70 -2.52
CA GLY A 175 11.99 6.15 -3.71
C GLY A 175 10.63 5.51 -3.42
N LEU A 176 9.87 5.26 -4.49
CA LEU A 176 8.56 4.62 -4.46
C LEU A 176 8.52 3.46 -5.44
N VAL A 177 8.13 2.28 -4.98
CA VAL A 177 7.87 1.10 -5.82
C VAL A 177 6.37 0.80 -5.79
N LEU A 178 5.76 0.66 -6.97
CA LEU A 178 4.36 0.30 -7.18
C LEU A 178 4.30 -1.03 -7.93
N GLN A 179 4.05 -2.12 -7.22
CA GLN A 179 3.87 -3.44 -7.82
C GLN A 179 2.38 -3.77 -7.93
N SER A 180 1.92 -4.14 -9.12
CA SER A 180 0.54 -4.62 -9.40
C SER A 180 -0.56 -3.72 -8.84
N THR A 181 -0.34 -2.39 -8.90
CA THR A 181 -1.19 -1.38 -8.25
C THR A 181 -2.21 -0.78 -9.21
N PHE A 182 -3.44 -0.62 -8.75
CA PHE A 182 -4.54 0.00 -9.50
C PHE A 182 -4.45 1.54 -9.52
N THR A 183 -5.23 2.17 -10.42
CA THR A 183 -5.36 3.64 -10.50
C THR A 183 -6.16 4.22 -9.35
N SER A 184 -7.30 3.57 -9.01
CA SER A 184 -8.15 3.90 -7.85
C SER A 184 -9.11 2.74 -7.55
N ILE A 185 -9.68 2.70 -6.33
CA ILE A 185 -10.75 1.75 -5.98
C ILE A 185 -12.00 1.95 -6.86
N PRO A 186 -12.46 3.19 -7.15
CA PRO A 186 -13.58 3.37 -8.09
C PRO A 186 -13.31 2.83 -9.49
N ASP A 187 -12.07 2.92 -9.99
CA ASP A 187 -11.73 2.43 -11.33
C ASP A 187 -11.73 0.91 -11.39
N ILE A 188 -10.97 0.24 -10.49
CA ILE A 188 -10.95 -1.23 -10.45
C ILE A 188 -12.33 -1.79 -10.09
N GLY A 189 -13.05 -1.17 -9.18
CA GLY A 189 -14.41 -1.59 -8.80
C GLY A 189 -15.39 -1.49 -9.98
N ALA A 190 -15.27 -0.47 -10.84
CA ALA A 190 -16.09 -0.37 -12.05
C ALA A 190 -15.74 -1.42 -13.12
N GLU A 191 -14.52 -1.93 -13.12
CA GLU A 191 -14.10 -3.05 -13.98
C GLU A 191 -14.60 -4.40 -13.46
N LEU A 192 -14.53 -4.61 -12.14
CA LEU A 192 -15.00 -5.86 -11.50
C LEU A 192 -16.53 -5.95 -11.42
N PHE A 193 -17.22 -4.81 -11.28
CA PHE A 193 -18.68 -4.73 -11.14
C PHE A 193 -19.29 -3.77 -12.19
N PRO A 194 -19.21 -4.07 -13.50
CA PRO A 194 -19.59 -3.14 -14.56
C PRO A 194 -21.10 -2.80 -14.59
N TRP A 195 -21.92 -3.59 -13.91
CA TRP A 195 -23.37 -3.39 -13.75
C TRP A 195 -23.72 -2.45 -12.57
N LEU A 196 -22.74 -2.10 -11.72
CA LEU A 196 -22.90 -1.16 -10.61
C LEU A 196 -22.28 0.20 -10.95
N PRO A 197 -22.91 1.33 -10.57
CA PRO A 197 -22.34 2.66 -10.75
C PRO A 197 -21.27 2.96 -9.66
N VAL A 198 -20.25 2.09 -9.56
CA VAL A 198 -19.24 2.09 -8.47
C VAL A 198 -18.56 3.46 -8.36
N ARG A 199 -18.23 4.12 -9.49
CA ARG A 199 -17.56 5.42 -9.48
C ARG A 199 -18.33 6.52 -8.73
N TRP A 200 -19.65 6.40 -8.64
CA TRP A 200 -20.49 7.37 -7.92
C TRP A 200 -20.79 6.95 -6.48
N LEU A 201 -20.82 5.65 -6.24
CA LEU A 201 -21.18 5.09 -4.92
C LEU A 201 -19.98 4.90 -4.00
N ALA A 202 -18.78 4.67 -4.56
CA ALA A 202 -17.59 4.37 -3.78
C ALA A 202 -17.17 5.54 -2.87
N LYS A 203 -16.95 5.24 -1.60
CA LYS A 203 -16.40 6.16 -0.60
C LYS A 203 -14.93 5.91 -0.33
N ILE A 204 -14.50 4.66 -0.52
CA ILE A 204 -13.10 4.27 -0.47
C ILE A 204 -12.48 4.61 -1.82
N GLN A 205 -11.41 5.41 -1.83
CA GLN A 205 -10.86 5.97 -3.05
C GLN A 205 -9.51 5.35 -3.42
N TYR A 206 -8.53 5.39 -2.53
CA TYR A 206 -7.16 4.95 -2.81
C TYR A 206 -6.67 5.41 -4.18
N ASP A 207 -6.84 6.72 -4.48
CA ASP A 207 -6.57 7.27 -5.80
C ASP A 207 -5.07 7.47 -6.03
N THR A 208 -4.41 6.41 -6.52
CA THR A 208 -2.99 6.40 -6.85
C THR A 208 -2.69 7.35 -8.01
N ARG A 209 -3.49 7.28 -9.06
CA ARG A 209 -3.27 8.05 -10.30
C ARG A 209 -3.32 9.55 -10.07
N GLN A 210 -4.23 10.04 -9.23
CA GLN A 210 -4.33 11.47 -8.93
C GLN A 210 -3.14 11.97 -8.09
N LYS A 211 -2.54 11.10 -7.30
CA LYS A 211 -1.45 11.42 -6.38
C LYS A 211 -0.09 11.43 -7.07
N LEU A 212 0.16 10.48 -7.97
CA LEU A 212 1.46 10.27 -8.62
C LEU A 212 2.10 11.52 -9.27
N PRO A 213 1.35 12.45 -9.92
CA PRO A 213 1.97 13.66 -10.48
C PRO A 213 2.62 14.57 -9.43
N ARG A 214 2.32 14.39 -8.15
CA ARG A 214 2.83 15.18 -7.03
C ARG A 214 3.98 14.49 -6.28
N VAL A 215 4.31 13.25 -6.65
CA VAL A 215 5.44 12.49 -6.11
C VAL A 215 6.72 12.98 -6.79
N ASN A 216 7.68 13.47 -6.00
CA ASN A 216 8.89 14.13 -6.50
C ASN A 216 10.17 13.30 -6.24
N MET A 217 10.04 11.99 -6.12
CA MET A 217 11.15 11.05 -5.94
C MET A 217 11.17 10.00 -7.05
N PRO A 218 12.26 9.21 -7.19
CA PRO A 218 12.31 8.08 -8.11
C PRO A 218 11.12 7.12 -7.95
N VAL A 219 10.43 6.79 -9.05
CA VAL A 219 9.27 5.90 -9.06
C VAL A 219 9.54 4.70 -9.95
N LEU A 220 9.38 3.50 -9.42
CA LEU A 220 9.39 2.25 -10.18
C LEU A 220 7.97 1.68 -10.22
N VAL A 221 7.41 1.50 -11.42
CA VAL A 221 6.14 0.80 -11.64
C VAL A 221 6.43 -0.58 -12.20
N MET A 222 5.96 -1.62 -11.52
CA MET A 222 6.12 -3.02 -11.94
C MET A 222 4.75 -3.68 -12.08
N HIS A 223 4.50 -4.37 -13.20
CA HIS A 223 3.20 -5.01 -13.42
C HIS A 223 3.29 -6.14 -14.43
N SER A 224 2.49 -7.20 -14.21
CA SER A 224 2.37 -8.30 -15.16
C SER A 224 1.28 -8.03 -16.19
N ARG A 225 1.53 -8.41 -17.45
CA ARG A 225 0.48 -8.41 -18.50
C ARG A 225 -0.61 -9.44 -18.25
N ASP A 226 -0.28 -10.49 -17.52
CA ASP A 226 -1.14 -11.64 -17.26
C ASP A 226 -1.95 -11.45 -15.96
N ASP A 227 -1.83 -10.27 -15.29
CA ASP A 227 -2.56 -9.94 -14.06
C ASP A 227 -4.08 -9.92 -14.32
N GLU A 228 -4.77 -10.91 -13.76
CA GLU A 228 -6.21 -11.14 -13.94
C GLU A 228 -7.08 -10.31 -12.97
N ILE A 229 -6.48 -9.73 -11.93
CA ILE A 229 -7.18 -8.92 -10.92
C ILE A 229 -7.06 -7.44 -11.23
N VAL A 230 -5.83 -6.95 -11.35
CA VAL A 230 -5.53 -5.55 -11.70
C VAL A 230 -4.96 -5.52 -13.11
N ARG A 231 -5.80 -5.13 -14.07
CA ARG A 231 -5.38 -5.12 -15.48
C ARG A 231 -4.14 -4.26 -15.71
N PHE A 232 -3.27 -4.70 -16.61
CA PHE A 232 -2.04 -4.00 -16.99
C PHE A 232 -2.24 -2.51 -17.34
N THR A 233 -3.40 -2.16 -17.89
CA THR A 233 -3.76 -0.78 -18.22
C THR A 233 -3.76 0.17 -17.01
N HIS A 234 -3.91 -0.34 -15.78
CA HIS A 234 -3.76 0.48 -14.57
C HIS A 234 -2.31 0.93 -14.39
N ALA A 235 -1.35 0.02 -14.61
CA ALA A 235 0.07 0.37 -14.53
C ALA A 235 0.47 1.35 -15.63
N GLU A 236 0.00 1.16 -16.87
CA GLU A 236 0.24 2.12 -17.96
C GLU A 236 -0.26 3.52 -17.61
N ARG A 237 -1.48 3.62 -17.06
CA ARG A 237 -2.08 4.91 -16.66
C ARG A 237 -1.34 5.53 -15.46
N ASN A 238 -0.91 4.73 -14.48
CA ASN A 238 -0.12 5.20 -13.35
C ASN A 238 1.25 5.70 -13.82
N PHE A 239 1.93 4.91 -14.66
CA PHE A 239 3.23 5.28 -15.20
C PHE A 239 3.16 6.54 -16.07
N ALA A 240 2.12 6.69 -16.89
CA ALA A 240 1.95 7.86 -17.75
C ALA A 240 1.91 9.19 -16.98
N VAL A 241 1.34 9.18 -15.76
CA VAL A 241 1.18 10.39 -14.93
C VAL A 241 2.27 10.58 -13.87
N ALA A 242 3.06 9.54 -13.59
CA ALA A 242 4.17 9.65 -12.63
C ALA A 242 5.23 10.64 -13.12
N SER A 243 5.81 11.42 -12.19
CA SER A 243 6.89 12.36 -12.47
C SER A 243 8.23 11.64 -12.70
N GLU A 244 9.14 12.28 -13.42
CA GLU A 244 10.53 11.79 -13.58
C GLU A 244 11.34 12.03 -12.29
N PRO A 245 12.33 11.17 -11.99
CA PRO A 245 12.72 9.98 -12.75
C PRO A 245 11.79 8.80 -12.47
N LYS A 246 11.46 8.04 -13.50
CA LYS A 246 10.58 6.87 -13.39
C LYS A 246 11.01 5.73 -14.31
N TRP A 247 10.72 4.51 -13.89
CA TRP A 247 10.99 3.29 -14.66
C TRP A 247 9.75 2.41 -14.68
N PHE A 248 9.62 1.67 -15.77
CA PHE A 248 8.60 0.65 -15.91
C PHE A 248 9.27 -0.72 -16.04
N CYS A 249 8.80 -1.69 -15.28
CA CYS A 249 9.23 -3.09 -15.38
C CYS A 249 8.02 -3.96 -15.69
N GLU A 250 8.04 -4.59 -16.85
CA GLU A 250 7.05 -5.58 -17.22
C GLU A 250 7.38 -6.92 -16.54
N LEU A 251 6.40 -7.48 -15.85
CA LEU A 251 6.46 -8.78 -15.19
C LEU A 251 5.55 -9.78 -15.91
N HIS A 252 5.65 -11.03 -15.54
CA HIS A 252 4.82 -12.14 -16.03
C HIS A 252 4.11 -12.82 -14.85
N GLY A 253 3.08 -13.64 -15.15
CA GLY A 253 2.30 -14.37 -14.16
C GLY A 253 1.10 -13.61 -13.65
N GLY A 254 0.25 -14.28 -12.85
CA GLY A 254 -0.96 -13.73 -12.27
C GLY A 254 -0.68 -12.72 -11.16
N HIS A 255 -1.75 -12.11 -10.63
CA HIS A 255 -1.67 -11.06 -9.62
C HIS A 255 -0.92 -11.47 -8.35
N ASN A 256 -1.09 -12.72 -7.94
CA ASN A 256 -0.51 -13.28 -6.71
C ASN A 256 0.75 -14.12 -6.94
N ASP A 257 1.23 -14.20 -8.18
CA ASP A 257 2.44 -14.95 -8.48
C ASP A 257 3.69 -14.24 -7.97
N PRO A 258 4.74 -15.00 -7.57
CA PRO A 258 5.93 -14.43 -6.92
C PRO A 258 6.79 -13.64 -7.93
N ALA A 259 6.52 -12.35 -8.06
CA ALA A 259 7.24 -11.44 -8.95
C ALA A 259 8.75 -11.40 -8.67
N TRP A 260 9.15 -11.56 -7.41
CA TRP A 260 10.54 -11.55 -6.95
C TRP A 260 11.40 -12.70 -7.46
N LEU A 261 10.81 -13.77 -7.99
CA LEU A 261 11.54 -14.86 -8.66
C LEU A 261 11.97 -14.53 -10.09
N GLN A 262 11.50 -13.43 -10.65
CA GLN A 262 11.83 -13.02 -12.01
C GLN A 262 13.10 -12.18 -12.03
N PRO A 263 14.06 -12.44 -12.94
CA PRO A 263 15.28 -11.63 -13.05
C PRO A 263 14.98 -10.13 -13.26
N ALA A 264 13.95 -9.82 -14.05
CA ALA A 264 13.52 -8.45 -14.32
C ALA A 264 13.16 -7.66 -13.04
N PHE A 265 12.59 -8.34 -12.03
CA PHE A 265 12.30 -7.73 -10.72
C PHE A 265 13.60 -7.25 -10.04
N GLY A 266 14.59 -8.12 -9.90
CA GLY A 266 15.87 -7.79 -9.26
C GLY A 266 16.60 -6.67 -10.01
N GLU A 267 16.65 -6.73 -11.34
CA GLU A 267 17.26 -5.70 -12.17
C GLU A 267 16.57 -4.34 -12.02
N ALA A 268 15.25 -4.31 -11.96
CA ALA A 268 14.47 -3.07 -11.79
C ALA A 268 14.70 -2.44 -10.41
N ILE A 269 14.69 -3.25 -9.35
CA ILE A 269 15.01 -2.79 -7.99
C ILE A 269 16.44 -2.24 -7.92
N GLU A 270 17.41 -2.96 -8.50
CA GLU A 270 18.82 -2.52 -8.54
C GLU A 270 19.00 -1.19 -9.26
N ASN A 271 18.29 -0.97 -10.38
CA ASN A 271 18.34 0.30 -11.12
C ASN A 271 17.73 1.46 -10.31
N LEU A 272 16.64 1.21 -9.59
CA LEU A 272 16.05 2.18 -8.67
C LEU A 272 17.04 2.58 -7.57
N LEU A 273 17.66 1.58 -6.90
CA LEU A 273 18.62 1.84 -5.83
C LEU A 273 19.82 2.65 -6.31
N LYS A 274 20.41 2.31 -7.45
CA LYS A 274 21.50 3.10 -8.07
C LYS A 274 21.09 4.56 -8.32
N SER A 275 19.85 4.78 -8.74
CA SER A 275 19.32 6.14 -8.94
C SER A 275 19.19 6.92 -7.64
N ILE A 276 18.81 6.26 -6.56
CA ILE A 276 18.69 6.86 -5.22
C ILE A 276 20.10 7.22 -4.70
N GLU A 277 21.04 6.27 -4.75
CA GLU A 277 22.44 6.46 -4.35
C GLU A 277 23.09 7.65 -5.09
N ALA A 278 22.90 7.74 -6.40
CA ALA A 278 23.42 8.85 -7.22
C ALA A 278 22.83 10.22 -6.87
N ARG A 279 21.69 10.28 -6.19
CA ARG A 279 21.07 11.54 -5.72
C ARG A 279 21.59 11.97 -4.35
N THR A 280 21.83 11.02 -3.46
CA THR A 280 22.36 11.27 -2.12
C THR A 280 23.83 11.68 -2.15
N ASP A 281 24.60 11.20 -3.14
CA ASP A 281 26.02 11.57 -3.34
C ASP A 281 26.25 12.97 -3.94
N LYS A 282 25.18 13.64 -4.41
CA LYS A 282 25.31 15.04 -4.89
C LYS A 282 25.31 15.98 -3.69
N PRO A 283 26.35 16.83 -3.54
CA PRO A 283 26.35 17.87 -2.51
C PRO A 283 25.10 18.76 -2.70
N PRO A 284 24.50 19.26 -1.60
CA PRO A 284 23.37 20.18 -1.69
C PRO A 284 23.74 21.35 -2.60
N ALA A 285 22.86 21.66 -3.55
CA ALA A 285 23.06 22.81 -4.44
C ALA A 285 23.25 24.05 -3.56
N ALA A 286 24.40 24.72 -3.70
CA ALA A 286 24.67 25.98 -3.02
C ALA A 286 23.62 27.00 -3.46
N HIS A 287 22.79 27.45 -2.52
CA HIS A 287 21.81 28.54 -2.69
C HIS A 287 22.44 29.88 -2.43
#